data_1e911d1f8241fe52c37bb04c32100e80
#
_entry.id   1e911d1f8241fe52c37bb04c32100e80
#
_cell.length_a   1.000
_cell.length_b   1.000
_cell.length_c   1.000
_cell.angle_alpha   90.00
_cell.angle_beta   90.00
_cell.angle_gamma   90.00
#
_symmetry.space_group_name_H-M   'P 1'
#
loop_
_entity.id
_entity.type
_entity.pdbx_description
1 polymer ?
#
loop_
_entity_poly.entity_id
_entity_poly.type
_entity_poly.pdbx_seq_one_letter_code
_entity_poly.pdbx_strand_id
1 'polypeptide(L)'
;MNSIKTLGWTLAEWKAGYTNNTIQLEDLYALVEQFDHADPAWISIASIEQLTAQIEALKQIENATALPLFGVPIAVKDNIDVVGFASTAAFKLFTEIKTEDAFVVQRLKQAGAIIVGKTNLDQFATGLVGTRSPFGAVPNTFNPDYVSGGSSSGSGSVVARGLVPIALGTDTAGSGRIPAAFNNIVGLKPTKGRFSNTGLLPACKSLDCISIFALTVADATVVAEVMEGFDVTDSYSRVNPATAPAKFSAQLNLAIPKQLDFFGDAQSVVAFQQALIELKNLGAELTEIDFSAFSQLASQLYQGSWVAERTAAVADLLETSVHDFDPTVLEIIQKGQQYTAVDAYNAEYLKQELARDIQQTLAQFDALVVPSSPTIHTLAEMAESPIENNSHLGTYTNFTNLADLSAIAVPAGFRADGLPFGITFIAPAWHDTALADFAEKWQKYLKLPLGAVAKTLPEANSVMSAPSAQHFRVAVVGAHLTGMPLNFQLTTRQAVHVETTTTSADYALYALPGTVPPKPGLARQEAGQKIIVELWDIPKARFGEFVAEIPTPLGMGNIELADGRWVKGFICEPYGLNGAKNISEFGGWRAYIQSLQATTAKSN
;
A
#
# COMPACT_ATOMS: atom_id res chain seq x y z
N MET A 1 23.37 -22.05 -15.85
CA MET A 1 23.03 -20.97 -14.88
C MET A 1 22.13 -21.60 -13.83
N ASN A 2 22.54 -21.63 -12.57
CA ASN A 2 21.64 -22.06 -11.51
C ASN A 2 20.54 -20.98 -11.40
N SER A 3 19.28 -21.38 -11.53
CA SER A 3 18.16 -20.46 -11.37
C SER A 3 18.14 -19.93 -9.93
N ILE A 4 17.88 -18.63 -9.74
CA ILE A 4 17.71 -18.01 -8.42
C ILE A 4 16.58 -18.77 -7.71
N LYS A 5 16.91 -19.47 -6.62
CA LYS A 5 15.97 -20.31 -5.85
C LYS A 5 14.79 -19.51 -5.29
N THR A 6 15.01 -18.23 -4.97
CA THR A 6 14.05 -17.34 -4.33
C THR A 6 13.37 -16.37 -5.32
N LEU A 7 13.50 -16.64 -6.64
CA LEU A 7 12.93 -15.78 -7.66
C LEU A 7 11.41 -15.63 -7.50
N GLY A 8 10.95 -14.39 -7.37
CA GLY A 8 9.54 -14.08 -7.20
C GLY A 8 8.94 -14.55 -5.87
N TRP A 9 9.74 -14.77 -4.84
CA TRP A 9 9.23 -15.07 -3.50
C TRP A 9 8.54 -13.86 -2.89
N THR A 10 7.37 -14.10 -2.29
CA THR A 10 6.65 -13.15 -1.44
C THR A 10 7.27 -13.09 -0.04
N LEU A 11 6.92 -12.07 0.77
CA LEU A 11 7.38 -11.98 2.16
C LEU A 11 7.00 -13.23 2.98
N ALA A 12 5.82 -13.80 2.71
CA ALA A 12 5.38 -15.03 3.37
C ALA A 12 6.30 -16.22 3.04
N GLU A 13 6.77 -16.33 1.80
CA GLU A 13 7.68 -17.39 1.38
C GLU A 13 9.10 -17.19 1.91
N TRP A 14 9.60 -15.94 1.97
CA TRP A 14 10.85 -15.62 2.65
C TRP A 14 10.79 -16.04 4.12
N LYS A 15 9.74 -15.65 4.84
CA LYS A 15 9.53 -16.06 6.24
C LYS A 15 9.46 -17.58 6.40
N ALA A 16 8.70 -18.25 5.53
CA ALA A 16 8.61 -19.72 5.55
C ALA A 16 9.97 -20.38 5.26
N GLY A 17 10.75 -19.81 4.33
CA GLY A 17 12.09 -20.28 3.99
C GLY A 17 13.02 -20.30 5.20
N TYR A 18 13.08 -19.22 5.96
CA TYR A 18 13.87 -19.15 7.22
C TYR A 18 13.31 -20.05 8.31
N THR A 19 11.99 -20.04 8.52
CA THR A 19 11.33 -20.86 9.56
C THR A 19 11.58 -22.36 9.35
N ASN A 20 11.53 -22.81 8.09
CA ASN A 20 11.72 -24.22 7.71
C ASN A 20 13.20 -24.57 7.44
N ASN A 21 14.13 -23.66 7.68
CA ASN A 21 15.56 -23.81 7.41
C ASN A 21 15.87 -24.23 5.95
N THR A 22 15.06 -23.80 4.98
CA THR A 22 15.30 -24.04 3.56
C THR A 22 16.22 -22.99 2.93
N ILE A 23 16.38 -21.84 3.59
CA ILE A 23 17.35 -20.78 3.31
C ILE A 23 17.98 -20.31 4.62
N GLN A 24 19.17 -19.70 4.49
CA GLN A 24 19.93 -19.05 5.58
C GLN A 24 20.27 -17.63 5.15
N LEU A 25 20.70 -16.76 6.08
CA LEU A 25 21.12 -15.39 5.77
C LEU A 25 22.28 -15.37 4.78
N GLU A 26 23.16 -16.36 4.82
CA GLU A 26 24.31 -16.53 3.93
C GLU A 26 23.91 -16.79 2.48
N ASP A 27 22.70 -17.30 2.22
CA ASP A 27 22.20 -17.48 0.84
C ASP A 27 21.99 -16.14 0.11
N LEU A 28 21.93 -15.02 0.85
CA LEU A 28 21.88 -13.67 0.27
C LEU A 28 23.15 -13.29 -0.49
N TYR A 29 24.31 -13.84 -0.12
CA TYR A 29 25.54 -13.64 -0.90
C TYR A 29 25.37 -14.22 -2.32
N ALA A 30 24.96 -15.47 -2.41
CA ALA A 30 24.73 -16.14 -3.68
C ALA A 30 23.57 -15.51 -4.49
N LEU A 31 22.57 -14.92 -3.82
CA LEU A 31 21.52 -14.16 -4.49
C LEU A 31 22.09 -12.93 -5.18
N VAL A 32 22.86 -12.10 -4.46
CA VAL A 32 23.38 -10.83 -4.96
C VAL A 32 24.46 -11.05 -6.02
N GLU A 33 25.28 -12.10 -5.91
CA GLU A 33 26.26 -12.49 -6.94
C GLU A 33 25.61 -12.84 -8.31
N GLN A 34 24.32 -13.16 -8.33
CA GLN A 34 23.59 -13.43 -9.57
C GLN A 34 23.02 -12.17 -10.23
N PHE A 35 23.06 -11.02 -9.57
CA PHE A 35 22.61 -9.77 -10.16
C PHE A 35 23.63 -9.29 -11.19
N ASP A 36 23.12 -8.91 -12.38
CA ASP A 36 23.98 -8.43 -13.45
C ASP A 36 24.35 -6.96 -13.22
N HIS A 37 25.63 -6.69 -13.04
CA HIS A 37 26.15 -5.32 -12.89
C HIS A 37 26.02 -4.45 -14.16
N ALA A 38 25.76 -5.07 -15.32
CA ALA A 38 25.49 -4.36 -16.57
C ALA A 38 24.00 -4.06 -16.78
N ASP A 39 23.12 -4.59 -15.93
CA ASP A 39 21.69 -4.34 -15.98
C ASP A 39 21.36 -2.90 -15.61
N PRO A 40 20.78 -2.10 -16.52
CA PRO A 40 20.47 -0.69 -16.26
C PRO A 40 19.42 -0.46 -15.18
N ALA A 41 18.77 -1.50 -14.66
CA ALA A 41 17.86 -1.37 -13.52
C ALA A 41 18.62 -1.05 -12.21
N TRP A 42 19.92 -1.32 -12.12
CA TRP A 42 20.75 -1.04 -10.96
C TRP A 42 21.71 0.13 -11.23
N ILE A 43 21.86 1.03 -10.26
CA ILE A 43 22.99 1.99 -10.21
C ILE A 43 24.14 1.40 -9.41
N SER A 44 23.81 0.72 -8.30
CA SER A 44 24.81 -0.02 -7.52
C SER A 44 24.18 -1.23 -6.85
N ILE A 45 24.97 -2.31 -6.77
CA ILE A 45 24.62 -3.56 -6.09
C ILE A 45 25.49 -3.65 -4.85
N ALA A 46 24.97 -4.18 -3.74
CA ALA A 46 25.69 -4.31 -2.48
C ALA A 46 26.94 -5.18 -2.66
N SER A 47 28.07 -4.73 -2.12
CA SER A 47 29.27 -5.54 -2.04
C SER A 47 29.14 -6.63 -0.97
N ILE A 48 30.01 -7.64 -1.03
CA ILE A 48 30.05 -8.70 -0.01
C ILE A 48 30.29 -8.12 1.40
N GLU A 49 31.14 -7.08 1.50
CA GLU A 49 31.43 -6.39 2.76
C GLU A 49 30.19 -5.68 3.30
N GLN A 50 29.43 -5.01 2.44
CA GLN A 50 28.19 -4.32 2.83
C GLN A 50 27.12 -5.32 3.27
N LEU A 51 26.96 -6.46 2.58
CA LEU A 51 26.05 -7.54 2.99
C LEU A 51 26.48 -8.15 4.31
N THR A 52 27.78 -8.45 4.47
CA THR A 52 28.32 -9.03 5.70
C THR A 52 28.03 -8.12 6.89
N ALA A 53 28.28 -6.81 6.76
CA ALA A 53 28.02 -5.85 7.83
C ALA A 53 26.53 -5.85 8.24
N GLN A 54 25.60 -5.89 7.29
CA GLN A 54 24.16 -5.92 7.57
C GLN A 54 23.74 -7.26 8.21
N ILE A 55 24.21 -8.38 7.69
CA ILE A 55 23.90 -9.73 8.20
C ILE A 55 24.42 -9.89 9.63
N GLU A 56 25.66 -9.49 9.91
CA GLU A 56 26.23 -9.56 11.26
C GLU A 56 25.50 -8.64 12.24
N ALA A 57 25.10 -7.43 11.81
CA ALA A 57 24.26 -6.55 12.64
C ALA A 57 22.90 -7.18 12.96
N LEU A 58 22.27 -7.83 11.98
CA LEU A 58 21.00 -8.52 12.17
C LEU A 58 21.11 -9.69 13.14
N LYS A 59 22.19 -10.46 13.09
CA LYS A 59 22.47 -11.59 14.02
C LYS A 59 22.64 -11.16 15.47
N GLN A 60 23.03 -9.90 15.73
CA GLN A 60 23.17 -9.38 17.10
C GLN A 60 21.82 -9.01 17.74
N ILE A 61 20.74 -8.93 16.98
CA ILE A 61 19.41 -8.60 17.50
C ILE A 61 18.84 -9.82 18.21
N GLU A 62 18.46 -9.66 19.48
CA GLU A 62 17.79 -10.72 20.25
C GLU A 62 16.44 -11.07 19.58
N ASN A 63 16.18 -12.36 19.36
CA ASN A 63 14.98 -12.87 18.68
C ASN A 63 14.78 -12.30 17.25
N ALA A 64 15.86 -12.02 16.53
CA ALA A 64 15.82 -11.44 15.19
C ALA A 64 14.86 -12.15 14.22
N THR A 65 14.75 -13.50 14.32
CA THR A 65 13.85 -14.31 13.48
C THR A 65 12.35 -13.98 13.66
N ALA A 66 11.99 -13.29 14.74
CA ALA A 66 10.62 -12.81 14.97
C ALA A 66 10.32 -11.47 14.23
N LEU A 67 11.34 -10.79 13.73
CA LEU A 67 11.18 -9.54 13.01
C LEU A 67 10.37 -9.74 11.72
N PRO A 68 9.49 -8.78 11.35
CA PRO A 68 8.57 -8.95 10.22
C PRO A 68 9.28 -9.06 8.86
N LEU A 69 10.48 -8.51 8.72
CA LEU A 69 11.28 -8.50 7.49
C LEU A 69 12.63 -9.22 7.67
N PHE A 70 12.73 -10.16 8.61
CA PHE A 70 13.98 -10.88 8.88
C PHE A 70 14.60 -11.46 7.62
N GLY A 71 15.80 -10.97 7.26
CA GLY A 71 16.59 -11.43 6.11
C GLY A 71 15.96 -11.16 4.74
N VAL A 72 14.93 -10.34 4.64
CA VAL A 72 14.28 -10.00 3.37
C VAL A 72 15.15 -9.04 2.57
N PRO A 73 15.55 -9.37 1.32
CA PRO A 73 16.31 -8.47 0.46
C PRO A 73 15.41 -7.36 -0.10
N ILE A 74 15.83 -6.12 0.06
CA ILE A 74 15.11 -4.93 -0.43
C ILE A 74 16.03 -4.08 -1.30
N ALA A 75 15.51 -3.62 -2.45
CA ALA A 75 16.16 -2.62 -3.29
C ALA A 75 15.64 -1.22 -2.97
N VAL A 76 16.48 -0.20 -3.13
CA VAL A 76 16.14 1.18 -2.78
C VAL A 76 16.47 2.11 -3.95
N LYS A 77 15.50 2.93 -4.37
CA LYS A 77 15.71 3.93 -5.41
C LYS A 77 16.87 4.86 -5.05
N ASP A 78 17.67 5.21 -6.04
CA ASP A 78 18.98 5.84 -5.78
C ASP A 78 18.93 7.31 -5.35
N ASN A 79 17.76 7.89 -5.16
CA ASN A 79 17.58 9.19 -4.51
C ASN A 79 17.19 9.08 -3.02
N ILE A 80 17.19 7.87 -2.42
CA ILE A 80 16.92 7.62 -1.01
C ILE A 80 18.21 7.15 -0.34
N ASP A 81 18.62 7.78 0.76
CA ASP A 81 19.89 7.55 1.43
C ASP A 81 19.95 6.17 2.11
N VAL A 82 21.06 5.48 1.89
CA VAL A 82 21.40 4.19 2.51
C VAL A 82 22.86 4.23 2.93
N VAL A 83 23.14 3.94 4.19
CA VAL A 83 24.52 3.85 4.71
C VAL A 83 25.36 2.89 3.86
N GLY A 84 26.55 3.37 3.49
CA GLY A 84 27.49 2.60 2.69
C GLY A 84 27.30 2.71 1.17
N PHE A 85 26.24 3.39 0.70
CA PHE A 85 26.01 3.68 -0.72
C PHE A 85 26.06 5.17 -1.00
N ALA A 86 26.36 5.55 -2.23
CA ALA A 86 26.08 6.89 -2.71
C ALA A 86 24.59 7.04 -3.02
N SER A 87 24.06 8.25 -2.94
CA SER A 87 22.74 8.61 -3.46
C SER A 87 22.94 9.58 -4.62
N THR A 88 23.00 9.02 -5.83
CA THR A 88 23.35 9.80 -7.02
C THR A 88 22.15 10.53 -7.62
N ALA A 89 20.92 10.08 -7.37
CA ALA A 89 19.71 10.53 -8.07
C ALA A 89 19.88 10.55 -9.61
N ALA A 90 20.64 9.58 -10.14
CA ALA A 90 21.08 9.49 -11.53
C ALA A 90 21.94 10.70 -12.00
N PHE A 91 22.67 11.35 -11.09
CA PHE A 91 23.64 12.40 -11.38
C PHE A 91 25.03 11.93 -11.00
N LYS A 92 25.88 11.65 -12.00
CA LYS A 92 27.17 10.95 -11.82
C LYS A 92 28.16 11.66 -10.91
N LEU A 93 28.01 12.96 -10.68
CA LEU A 93 28.89 13.72 -9.79
C LEU A 93 28.60 13.52 -8.30
N PHE A 94 27.46 12.96 -7.95
CA PHE A 94 27.12 12.63 -6.57
C PHE A 94 27.73 11.29 -6.18
N THR A 95 28.96 11.30 -5.70
CA THR A 95 29.74 10.10 -5.35
C THR A 95 29.96 9.92 -3.86
N GLU A 96 29.45 10.85 -3.04
CA GLU A 96 29.60 10.80 -1.59
C GLU A 96 28.84 9.61 -0.99
N ILE A 97 29.56 8.76 -0.28
CA ILE A 97 28.99 7.62 0.44
C ILE A 97 28.26 8.12 1.67
N LYS A 98 26.99 7.72 1.80
CA LYS A 98 26.14 8.14 2.92
C LYS A 98 26.56 7.45 4.22
N THR A 99 26.56 8.23 5.30
CA THR A 99 26.87 7.79 6.67
C THR A 99 25.62 7.63 7.54
N GLU A 100 24.45 8.07 7.03
CA GLU A 100 23.16 7.95 7.68
C GLU A 100 22.15 7.33 6.71
N ASP A 101 21.27 6.50 7.23
CA ASP A 101 20.12 5.97 6.48
C ASP A 101 18.98 6.99 6.44
N ALA A 102 18.22 7.01 5.36
CA ALA A 102 16.91 7.65 5.35
C ALA A 102 16.02 7.05 6.43
N PHE A 103 15.13 7.85 7.02
CA PHE A 103 14.26 7.42 8.12
C PHE A 103 13.53 6.09 7.81
N VAL A 104 12.95 5.96 6.63
CA VAL A 104 12.26 4.73 6.23
C VAL A 104 13.21 3.53 6.09
N VAL A 105 14.45 3.74 5.62
CA VAL A 105 15.47 2.69 5.48
C VAL A 105 15.91 2.22 6.86
N GLN A 106 16.11 3.13 7.80
CA GLN A 106 16.42 2.78 9.19
C GLN A 106 15.34 1.88 9.79
N ARG A 107 14.05 2.20 9.58
CA ARG A 107 12.94 1.38 10.08
C ARG A 107 12.90 0.00 9.42
N LEU A 108 13.15 -0.08 8.11
CA LEU A 108 13.23 -1.37 7.41
C LEU A 108 14.36 -2.25 7.95
N LYS A 109 15.55 -1.69 8.16
CA LYS A 109 16.69 -2.43 8.76
C LYS A 109 16.38 -2.86 10.20
N GLN A 110 15.74 -2.01 11.00
CA GLN A 110 15.27 -2.37 12.35
C GLN A 110 14.23 -3.50 12.34
N ALA A 111 13.45 -3.62 11.27
CA ALA A 111 12.51 -4.72 11.05
C ALA A 111 13.16 -5.98 10.45
N GLY A 112 14.47 -5.97 10.23
CA GLY A 112 15.27 -7.12 9.78
C GLY A 112 15.56 -7.18 8.28
N ALA A 113 15.21 -6.15 7.49
CA ALA A 113 15.49 -6.09 6.07
C ALA A 113 16.99 -5.93 5.77
N ILE A 114 17.42 -6.50 4.63
CA ILE A 114 18.78 -6.38 4.09
C ILE A 114 18.72 -5.58 2.79
N ILE A 115 19.43 -4.47 2.72
CA ILE A 115 19.48 -3.65 1.50
C ILE A 115 20.51 -4.23 0.54
N VAL A 116 20.04 -4.65 -0.65
CA VAL A 116 20.87 -5.36 -1.64
C VAL A 116 21.34 -4.50 -2.81
N GLY A 117 20.87 -3.25 -2.91
CA GLY A 117 21.33 -2.34 -3.96
C GLY A 117 20.44 -1.11 -4.13
N LYS A 118 20.97 -0.19 -4.97
CA LYS A 118 20.34 1.08 -5.35
C LYS A 118 19.86 0.99 -6.79
N THR A 119 18.57 1.30 -7.02
CA THR A 119 17.93 1.16 -8.32
C THR A 119 17.94 2.45 -9.14
N ASN A 120 18.01 2.30 -10.46
CA ASN A 120 18.04 3.39 -11.42
C ASN A 120 16.70 4.17 -11.47
N LEU A 121 16.80 5.41 -11.96
CA LEU A 121 15.68 6.35 -12.02
C LEU A 121 15.88 7.38 -13.12
N ASP A 122 14.81 8.05 -13.57
CA ASP A 122 14.96 9.31 -14.31
C ASP A 122 15.67 10.34 -13.42
N GLN A 123 16.65 11.04 -13.97
CA GLN A 123 17.54 11.94 -13.23
C GLN A 123 16.75 12.97 -12.40
N PHE A 124 17.11 13.11 -11.11
CA PHE A 124 16.41 13.93 -10.12
C PHE A 124 14.91 13.63 -10.02
N ALA A 125 14.52 12.37 -10.26
CA ALA A 125 13.13 11.90 -10.32
C ALA A 125 12.25 12.75 -11.27
N THR A 126 12.85 13.32 -12.32
CA THR A 126 12.18 14.21 -13.28
C THR A 126 11.85 13.45 -14.57
N GLY A 127 10.78 12.69 -14.52
CA GLY A 127 10.24 11.88 -15.62
C GLY A 127 9.27 10.81 -15.14
N LEU A 128 8.60 10.19 -16.10
CA LEU A 128 7.67 9.06 -15.91
C LEU A 128 8.02 7.87 -16.82
N VAL A 129 9.25 7.85 -17.34
CA VAL A 129 9.64 7.05 -18.52
C VAL A 129 10.74 6.02 -18.25
N GLY A 130 11.73 6.33 -17.40
CA GLY A 130 12.87 5.45 -17.16
C GLY A 130 13.97 5.54 -18.23
N THR A 131 13.96 6.58 -19.05
CA THR A 131 14.93 6.79 -20.13
C THR A 131 15.94 7.90 -19.86
N ARG A 132 15.70 8.73 -18.83
CA ARG A 132 16.48 9.94 -18.53
C ARG A 132 17.56 9.66 -17.48
N SER A 133 18.46 8.74 -17.78
CA SER A 133 19.53 8.35 -16.86
C SER A 133 20.85 8.12 -17.58
N PRO A 134 21.95 8.68 -17.07
CA PRO A 134 23.28 8.40 -17.60
C PRO A 134 23.78 6.98 -17.30
N PHE A 135 23.04 6.19 -16.51
CA PHE A 135 23.30 4.78 -16.24
C PHE A 135 22.58 3.84 -17.21
N GLY A 136 21.86 4.39 -18.20
CA GLY A 136 21.13 3.67 -19.22
C GLY A 136 19.62 3.73 -19.04
N ALA A 137 18.88 3.57 -20.13
CA ALA A 137 17.44 3.43 -20.12
C ALA A 137 17.05 2.05 -19.60
N VAL A 138 16.07 2.01 -18.68
CA VAL A 138 15.52 0.74 -18.17
C VAL A 138 14.39 0.29 -19.10
N PRO A 139 14.53 -0.85 -19.81
CA PRO A 139 13.48 -1.34 -20.68
C PRO A 139 12.31 -1.93 -19.90
N ASN A 140 11.14 -2.01 -20.56
CA ASN A 140 9.99 -2.71 -20.02
C ASN A 140 10.29 -4.21 -19.85
N THR A 141 9.83 -4.79 -18.74
CA THR A 141 10.12 -6.19 -18.39
C THR A 141 9.47 -7.20 -19.34
N PHE A 142 8.35 -6.84 -20.00
CA PHE A 142 7.60 -7.72 -20.89
C PHE A 142 7.99 -7.54 -22.37
N ASN A 143 8.33 -6.31 -22.76
CA ASN A 143 8.80 -6.01 -24.12
C ASN A 143 9.89 -4.93 -24.06
N PRO A 144 11.16 -5.26 -24.35
CA PRO A 144 12.29 -4.34 -24.20
C PRO A 144 12.26 -3.14 -25.17
N ASP A 145 11.40 -3.14 -26.19
CA ASP A 145 11.24 -1.99 -27.08
C ASP A 145 10.45 -0.84 -26.44
N TYR A 146 9.78 -1.08 -25.32
CA TYR A 146 8.94 -0.11 -24.61
C TYR A 146 9.62 0.41 -23.33
N VAL A 147 9.16 1.57 -22.88
CA VAL A 147 9.58 2.16 -21.61
C VAL A 147 9.11 1.32 -20.43
N SER A 148 9.92 1.21 -19.36
CA SER A 148 9.50 0.55 -18.11
C SER A 148 8.62 1.44 -17.23
N GLY A 149 8.42 2.70 -17.64
CA GLY A 149 7.87 3.72 -16.76
C GLY A 149 8.91 4.25 -15.77
N GLY A 150 8.64 5.44 -15.23
CA GLY A 150 9.55 6.18 -14.37
C GLY A 150 8.78 7.09 -13.39
N SER A 151 9.49 7.82 -12.58
CA SER A 151 10.97 7.86 -12.47
C SER A 151 11.57 6.64 -11.76
N SER A 152 10.80 5.80 -11.06
CA SER A 152 11.29 4.63 -10.30
C SER A 152 11.44 3.39 -11.19
N SER A 153 12.09 3.55 -12.35
CA SER A 153 12.19 2.54 -13.41
C SER A 153 12.88 1.25 -12.96
N GLY A 154 14.05 1.38 -12.33
CA GLY A 154 14.79 0.22 -11.82
C GLY A 154 14.03 -0.50 -10.72
N SER A 155 13.39 0.23 -9.79
CA SER A 155 12.59 -0.37 -8.70
C SER A 155 11.44 -1.22 -9.24
N GLY A 156 10.69 -0.71 -10.24
CA GLY A 156 9.63 -1.46 -10.89
C GLY A 156 10.16 -2.73 -11.59
N SER A 157 11.26 -2.59 -12.33
CA SER A 157 11.86 -3.68 -13.10
C SER A 157 12.38 -4.82 -12.20
N VAL A 158 13.14 -4.53 -11.14
CA VAL A 158 13.73 -5.59 -10.30
C VAL A 158 12.67 -6.38 -9.52
N VAL A 159 11.58 -5.73 -9.10
CA VAL A 159 10.44 -6.41 -8.47
C VAL A 159 9.68 -7.25 -9.48
N ALA A 160 9.37 -6.71 -10.65
CA ALA A 160 8.62 -7.44 -11.69
C ALA A 160 9.35 -8.71 -12.14
N ARG A 161 10.67 -8.67 -12.24
CA ARG A 161 11.52 -9.82 -12.54
C ARG A 161 11.70 -10.78 -11.36
N GLY A 162 11.18 -10.43 -10.17
CA GLY A 162 11.25 -11.25 -8.97
C GLY A 162 12.63 -11.33 -8.33
N LEU A 163 13.56 -10.43 -8.67
CA LEU A 163 14.91 -10.39 -8.11
C LEU A 163 14.89 -10.05 -6.62
N VAL A 164 14.00 -9.16 -6.23
CA VAL A 164 13.67 -8.81 -4.85
C VAL A 164 12.14 -8.78 -4.66
N PRO A 165 11.61 -9.11 -3.47
CA PRO A 165 10.17 -9.03 -3.22
C PRO A 165 9.68 -7.59 -3.13
N ILE A 166 10.54 -6.66 -2.70
CA ILE A 166 10.21 -5.28 -2.39
C ILE A 166 11.28 -4.35 -2.96
N ALA A 167 10.83 -3.24 -3.53
CA ALA A 167 11.72 -2.10 -3.78
C ALA A 167 11.06 -0.79 -3.33
N LEU A 168 11.87 0.13 -2.79
CA LEU A 168 11.42 1.50 -2.56
C LEU A 168 11.58 2.32 -3.83
N GLY A 169 10.57 3.15 -4.10
CA GLY A 169 10.60 4.19 -5.09
C GLY A 169 10.17 5.52 -4.51
N THR A 170 9.87 6.48 -5.39
CA THR A 170 9.24 7.75 -5.01
C THR A 170 8.10 8.07 -5.96
N ASP A 171 7.13 8.85 -5.49
CA ASP A 171 6.00 9.32 -6.30
C ASP A 171 5.77 10.81 -6.04
N THR A 172 6.02 11.63 -7.03
CA THR A 172 5.71 13.06 -7.06
C THR A 172 4.53 13.31 -7.99
N ALA A 173 4.55 12.62 -9.14
CA ALA A 173 3.61 12.80 -10.26
C ALA A 173 2.90 11.50 -10.66
N GLY A 174 3.45 10.36 -10.30
CA GLY A 174 3.01 9.04 -10.74
C GLY A 174 4.14 8.01 -10.74
N SER A 175 5.33 8.41 -10.28
CA SER A 175 6.55 7.59 -10.35
C SER A 175 6.53 6.34 -9.45
N GLY A 176 5.57 6.21 -8.55
CA GLY A 176 5.30 4.98 -7.77
C GLY A 176 4.18 4.13 -8.37
N ARG A 177 3.43 4.64 -9.37
CA ARG A 177 2.23 4.02 -9.94
C ARG A 177 2.43 3.57 -11.39
N ILE A 178 2.98 4.43 -12.25
CA ILE A 178 3.19 4.15 -13.68
C ILE A 178 4.17 2.98 -13.89
N PRO A 179 5.37 2.94 -13.25
CA PRO A 179 6.25 1.78 -13.39
C PRO A 179 5.62 0.48 -12.88
N ALA A 180 4.78 0.54 -11.84
CA ALA A 180 4.06 -0.62 -11.35
C ALA A 180 3.09 -1.18 -12.40
N ALA A 181 2.30 -0.30 -13.03
CA ALA A 181 1.33 -0.66 -14.05
C ALA A 181 2.00 -1.26 -15.30
N PHE A 182 3.13 -0.68 -15.73
CA PHE A 182 3.85 -1.14 -16.92
C PHE A 182 4.62 -2.44 -16.70
N ASN A 183 4.83 -2.85 -15.45
CA ASN A 183 5.57 -4.06 -15.10
C ASN A 183 4.73 -5.10 -14.34
N ASN A 184 3.38 -4.99 -14.37
CA ASN A 184 2.45 -5.96 -13.78
C ASN A 184 2.69 -6.22 -12.28
N ILE A 185 2.97 -5.17 -11.51
CA ILE A 185 3.21 -5.23 -10.06
C ILE A 185 2.35 -4.22 -9.31
N VAL A 186 2.40 -4.26 -7.99
CA VAL A 186 1.74 -3.32 -7.09
C VAL A 186 2.63 -2.10 -6.86
N GLY A 187 2.03 -0.89 -6.95
CA GLY A 187 2.68 0.37 -6.60
C GLY A 187 1.86 1.13 -5.55
N LEU A 188 2.33 1.18 -4.31
CA LEU A 188 1.66 1.89 -3.23
C LEU A 188 2.23 3.29 -3.09
N LYS A 189 1.41 4.31 -3.35
CA LYS A 189 1.68 5.71 -3.08
C LYS A 189 0.94 6.13 -1.80
N PRO A 190 1.65 6.36 -0.69
CA PRO A 190 0.98 6.70 0.57
C PRO A 190 0.38 8.11 0.55
N THR A 191 -0.44 8.40 1.55
CA THR A 191 -0.74 9.78 1.94
C THR A 191 0.55 10.55 2.15
N LYS A 192 0.64 11.80 1.68
CA LYS A 192 1.83 12.65 1.91
C LYS A 192 2.14 12.77 3.39
N GLY A 193 3.40 12.61 3.75
CA GLY A 193 3.90 12.69 5.12
C GLY A 193 3.56 11.49 6.01
N ARG A 194 2.89 10.44 5.50
CA ARG A 194 2.73 9.17 6.20
C ARG A 194 4.08 8.48 6.41
N PHE A 195 4.94 8.53 5.41
CA PHE A 195 6.34 8.14 5.50
C PHE A 195 7.19 9.40 5.50
N SER A 196 8.20 9.45 6.36
CA SER A 196 9.15 10.56 6.40
C SER A 196 9.99 10.60 5.14
N ASN A 197 10.25 11.81 4.66
CA ASN A 197 11.16 12.10 3.56
C ASN A 197 12.58 12.49 4.03
N THR A 198 12.90 12.34 5.33
CA THR A 198 14.29 12.52 5.82
C THR A 198 15.22 11.53 5.12
N GLY A 199 16.28 12.05 4.49
CA GLY A 199 17.22 11.26 3.67
C GLY A 199 16.71 10.99 2.24
N LEU A 200 15.70 11.72 1.77
CA LEU A 200 15.27 11.73 0.37
C LEU A 200 15.84 12.95 -0.35
N LEU A 201 16.57 12.75 -1.45
CA LEU A 201 16.89 13.82 -2.39
C LEU A 201 15.63 14.14 -3.21
N PRO A 202 15.03 15.33 -3.04
CA PRO A 202 13.69 15.61 -3.54
C PRO A 202 13.65 15.93 -5.03
N ALA A 203 12.50 15.66 -5.67
CA ALA A 203 12.08 16.28 -6.93
C ALA A 203 11.23 17.54 -6.67
N CYS A 204 10.18 17.41 -5.87
CA CYS A 204 9.34 18.49 -5.34
C CYS A 204 9.11 18.20 -3.86
N LYS A 205 9.84 18.88 -2.98
CA LYS A 205 9.86 18.58 -1.54
C LYS A 205 8.47 18.62 -0.90
N SER A 206 7.58 19.51 -1.39
CA SER A 206 6.22 19.67 -0.89
C SER A 206 5.25 18.56 -1.36
N LEU A 207 5.64 17.77 -2.37
CA LEU A 207 4.78 16.79 -3.01
C LEU A 207 5.27 15.35 -2.90
N ASP A 208 6.57 15.15 -2.74
CA ASP A 208 7.21 13.83 -2.79
C ASP A 208 6.65 12.87 -1.76
N CYS A 209 6.45 11.63 -2.17
CA CYS A 209 6.18 10.49 -1.30
C CYS A 209 7.19 9.39 -1.61
N ILE A 210 7.78 8.77 -0.60
CA ILE A 210 8.43 7.47 -0.79
C ILE A 210 7.32 6.45 -1.04
N SER A 211 7.49 5.63 -2.09
CA SER A 211 6.52 4.62 -2.56
C SER A 211 7.08 3.22 -2.45
N ILE A 212 6.19 2.22 -2.47
CA ILE A 212 6.54 0.81 -2.33
C ILE A 212 6.14 0.08 -3.60
N PHE A 213 7.07 -0.69 -4.18
CA PHE A 213 6.82 -1.68 -5.21
C PHE A 213 6.88 -3.08 -4.61
N ALA A 214 5.89 -3.90 -4.92
CA ALA A 214 5.80 -5.28 -4.45
C ALA A 214 5.07 -6.17 -5.48
N LEU A 215 5.29 -7.48 -5.41
CA LEU A 215 4.52 -8.43 -6.21
C LEU A 215 3.08 -8.57 -5.73
N THR A 216 2.86 -8.37 -4.42
CA THR A 216 1.52 -8.51 -3.82
C THR A 216 1.15 -7.28 -2.98
N VAL A 217 -0.16 -7.01 -2.91
CA VAL A 217 -0.69 -5.95 -2.04
C VAL A 217 -0.39 -6.26 -0.57
N ALA A 218 -0.49 -7.53 -0.17
CA ALA A 218 -0.19 -7.96 1.19
C ALA A 218 1.25 -7.61 1.59
N ASP A 219 2.24 -7.86 0.71
CA ASP A 219 3.64 -7.52 0.97
C ASP A 219 3.85 -6.00 1.05
N ALA A 220 3.24 -5.23 0.13
CA ALA A 220 3.29 -3.77 0.18
C ALA A 220 2.71 -3.21 1.49
N THR A 221 1.62 -3.82 2.01
CA THR A 221 0.98 -3.42 3.26
C THR A 221 1.88 -3.66 4.47
N VAL A 222 2.52 -4.83 4.57
CA VAL A 222 3.48 -5.13 5.67
C VAL A 222 4.61 -4.11 5.68
N VAL A 223 5.17 -3.80 4.51
CA VAL A 223 6.26 -2.82 4.40
C VAL A 223 5.78 -1.41 4.76
N ALA A 224 4.57 -1.02 4.32
CA ALA A 224 3.98 0.26 4.67
C ALA A 224 3.79 0.44 6.18
N GLU A 225 3.35 -0.60 6.90
CA GLU A 225 3.22 -0.59 8.36
C GLU A 225 4.58 -0.43 9.07
N VAL A 226 5.63 -1.07 8.54
CA VAL A 226 6.99 -0.92 9.06
C VAL A 226 7.53 0.50 8.83
N MET A 227 7.31 1.07 7.64
CA MET A 227 7.83 2.39 7.27
C MET A 227 7.10 3.54 7.95
N GLU A 228 5.80 3.35 8.30
CA GLU A 228 4.96 4.39 8.91
C GLU A 228 5.52 4.86 10.25
N GLY A 229 5.64 6.17 10.44
CA GLY A 229 6.05 6.77 11.71
C GLY A 229 6.21 8.28 11.59
N PHE A 230 5.86 8.99 12.66
CA PHE A 230 6.07 10.43 12.74
C PHE A 230 7.55 10.72 12.98
N ASP A 231 8.13 11.56 12.12
CA ASP A 231 9.50 12.04 12.22
C ASP A 231 9.49 13.53 12.56
N VAL A 232 9.98 13.87 13.75
CA VAL A 232 10.04 15.26 14.23
C VAL A 232 11.01 16.13 13.42
N THR A 233 11.94 15.52 12.69
CA THR A 233 12.93 16.23 11.86
C THR A 233 12.45 16.53 10.44
N ASP A 234 11.41 15.83 9.97
CA ASP A 234 10.77 16.09 8.70
C ASP A 234 9.57 17.03 8.87
N SER A 235 9.68 18.26 8.39
CA SER A 235 8.61 19.26 8.45
C SER A 235 7.33 18.87 7.69
N TYR A 236 7.39 17.87 6.81
CA TYR A 236 6.25 17.33 6.08
C TYR A 236 5.70 16.04 6.67
N SER A 237 6.37 15.46 7.69
CA SER A 237 5.89 14.26 8.36
C SER A 237 4.57 14.54 9.10
N ARG A 238 3.63 13.60 9.00
CA ARG A 238 2.28 13.73 9.57
C ARG A 238 1.92 12.48 10.37
N VAL A 239 1.17 12.68 11.45
CA VAL A 239 0.64 11.56 12.26
C VAL A 239 -0.59 10.99 11.56
N ASN A 240 -0.64 9.67 11.41
CA ASN A 240 -1.83 8.97 10.93
C ASN A 240 -2.97 9.15 11.94
N PRO A 241 -4.12 9.74 11.55
CA PRO A 241 -5.22 9.96 12.48
C PRO A 241 -5.84 8.63 12.91
N ALA A 242 -6.18 8.53 14.19
CA ALA A 242 -6.80 7.32 14.74
C ALA A 242 -8.20 7.01 14.17
N THR A 243 -8.74 7.91 13.34
CA THR A 243 -10.01 7.78 12.62
C THR A 243 -9.83 7.34 11.16
N ALA A 244 -8.59 7.06 10.71
CA ALA A 244 -8.33 6.57 9.37
C ALA A 244 -9.12 5.27 9.10
N PRO A 245 -9.85 5.16 7.97
CA PRO A 245 -10.66 3.97 7.69
C PRO A 245 -9.78 2.77 7.36
N ALA A 246 -10.11 1.62 7.95
CA ALA A 246 -9.40 0.36 7.65
C ALA A 246 -9.96 -0.35 6.41
N LYS A 247 -11.21 -0.08 6.04
CA LYS A 247 -11.92 -0.68 4.90
C LYS A 247 -12.94 0.29 4.33
N PHE A 248 -13.31 0.07 3.08
CA PHE A 248 -14.46 0.72 2.47
C PHE A 248 -15.78 0.07 2.90
N SER A 249 -16.90 0.70 2.51
CA SER A 249 -18.23 0.19 2.77
C SER A 249 -18.46 -1.22 2.18
N ALA A 250 -19.44 -1.95 2.71
CA ALA A 250 -19.78 -3.27 2.18
C ALA A 250 -20.33 -3.18 0.75
N GLN A 251 -21.04 -2.10 0.42
CA GLN A 251 -21.46 -1.76 -0.94
C GLN A 251 -20.48 -0.72 -1.47
N LEU A 252 -19.58 -1.17 -2.31
CA LEU A 252 -18.49 -0.36 -2.86
C LEU A 252 -19.01 0.59 -3.95
N ASN A 253 -18.82 1.89 -3.77
CA ASN A 253 -19.18 2.91 -4.74
C ASN A 253 -17.91 3.60 -5.26
N LEU A 254 -17.59 3.39 -6.54
CA LEU A 254 -16.37 3.89 -7.18
C LEU A 254 -16.70 4.98 -8.20
N ALA A 255 -15.99 6.10 -8.12
CA ALA A 255 -16.01 7.12 -9.15
C ALA A 255 -15.15 6.69 -10.35
N ILE A 256 -15.59 7.02 -11.56
CA ILE A 256 -14.81 6.91 -12.80
C ILE A 256 -14.93 8.20 -13.61
N PRO A 257 -13.88 8.64 -14.34
CA PRO A 257 -13.99 9.80 -15.21
C PRO A 257 -15.00 9.54 -16.33
N LYS A 258 -15.90 10.51 -16.57
CA LYS A 258 -16.89 10.44 -17.66
C LYS A 258 -16.24 10.44 -19.04
N GLN A 259 -15.12 11.14 -19.18
CA GLN A 259 -14.36 11.23 -20.42
C GLN A 259 -12.91 10.92 -20.13
N LEU A 260 -12.32 10.08 -20.96
CA LEU A 260 -10.93 9.64 -20.89
C LEU A 260 -10.29 9.79 -22.26
N ASP A 261 -9.09 10.36 -22.29
CA ASP A 261 -8.24 10.41 -23.47
C ASP A 261 -7.15 9.35 -23.36
N PHE A 262 -7.04 8.50 -24.35
CA PHE A 262 -6.02 7.46 -24.45
C PHE A 262 -5.00 7.77 -25.56
N PHE A 263 -5.02 8.98 -26.10
CA PHE A 263 -4.09 9.44 -27.16
C PHE A 263 -3.99 8.47 -28.35
N GLY A 264 -5.14 7.91 -28.75
CA GLY A 264 -5.24 6.96 -29.86
C GLY A 264 -4.90 5.50 -29.53
N ASP A 265 -4.54 5.17 -28.28
CA ASP A 265 -4.23 3.80 -27.88
C ASP A 265 -5.49 2.96 -27.65
N ALA A 266 -5.99 2.36 -28.71
CA ALA A 266 -7.18 1.52 -28.68
C ALA A 266 -7.04 0.28 -27.76
N GLN A 267 -5.83 -0.24 -27.57
CA GLN A 267 -5.60 -1.41 -26.71
C GLN A 267 -5.78 -1.04 -25.24
N SER A 268 -5.29 0.13 -24.83
CA SER A 268 -5.51 0.65 -23.48
C SER A 268 -6.98 0.97 -23.19
N VAL A 269 -7.74 1.46 -24.20
CA VAL A 269 -9.21 1.63 -24.10
C VAL A 269 -9.89 0.30 -23.75
N VAL A 270 -9.59 -0.76 -24.54
CA VAL A 270 -10.18 -2.09 -24.35
C VAL A 270 -9.81 -2.66 -22.98
N ALA A 271 -8.55 -2.54 -22.57
CA ALA A 271 -8.07 -3.04 -21.29
C ALA A 271 -8.74 -2.33 -20.11
N PHE A 272 -8.93 -1.01 -20.18
CA PHE A 272 -9.64 -0.27 -19.13
C PHE A 272 -11.12 -0.65 -19.07
N GLN A 273 -11.79 -0.77 -20.22
CA GLN A 273 -13.19 -1.22 -20.25
C GLN A 273 -13.35 -2.61 -19.62
N GLN A 274 -12.43 -3.53 -19.89
CA GLN A 274 -12.43 -4.85 -19.25
C GLN A 274 -12.26 -4.74 -17.73
N ALA A 275 -11.34 -3.90 -17.25
CA ALA A 275 -11.16 -3.67 -15.82
C ALA A 275 -12.44 -3.14 -15.14
N LEU A 276 -13.19 -2.24 -15.81
CA LEU A 276 -14.48 -1.76 -15.30
C LEU A 276 -15.54 -2.86 -15.23
N ILE A 277 -15.54 -3.79 -16.17
CA ILE A 277 -16.43 -4.98 -16.15
C ILE A 277 -16.08 -5.85 -14.94
N GLU A 278 -14.79 -6.11 -14.70
CA GLU A 278 -14.37 -6.95 -13.58
C GLU A 278 -14.65 -6.29 -12.21
N LEU A 279 -14.56 -4.97 -12.11
CA LEU A 279 -14.97 -4.25 -10.90
C LEU A 279 -16.48 -4.42 -10.61
N LYS A 280 -17.33 -4.36 -11.65
CA LYS A 280 -18.77 -4.63 -11.50
C LYS A 280 -19.04 -6.09 -11.10
N ASN A 281 -18.31 -7.04 -11.67
CA ASN A 281 -18.40 -8.46 -11.30
C ASN A 281 -17.98 -8.69 -9.83
N LEU A 282 -17.02 -7.90 -9.32
CA LEU A 282 -16.61 -7.90 -7.92
C LEU A 282 -17.62 -7.22 -6.98
N GLY A 283 -18.70 -6.64 -7.53
CA GLY A 283 -19.79 -6.03 -6.79
C GLY A 283 -19.68 -4.51 -6.61
N ALA A 284 -18.77 -3.85 -7.32
CA ALA A 284 -18.67 -2.40 -7.25
C ALA A 284 -19.75 -1.70 -8.09
N GLU A 285 -20.34 -0.64 -7.54
CA GLU A 285 -21.13 0.34 -8.29
C GLU A 285 -20.19 1.39 -8.88
N LEU A 286 -20.34 1.68 -10.18
CA LEU A 286 -19.48 2.64 -10.88
C LEU A 286 -20.29 3.87 -11.26
N THR A 287 -19.85 5.05 -10.82
CA THR A 287 -20.49 6.33 -11.09
C THR A 287 -19.57 7.24 -11.89
N GLU A 288 -20.03 7.72 -13.04
CA GLU A 288 -19.28 8.68 -13.85
C GLU A 288 -19.27 10.07 -13.20
N ILE A 289 -18.09 10.70 -13.14
CA ILE A 289 -17.90 12.06 -12.61
C ILE A 289 -17.27 13.00 -13.65
N ASP A 290 -17.49 14.30 -13.46
CA ASP A 290 -16.73 15.32 -14.17
C ASP A 290 -15.28 15.32 -13.70
N PHE A 291 -14.35 15.23 -14.64
CA PHE A 291 -12.92 15.16 -14.37
C PHE A 291 -12.18 16.48 -14.64
N SER A 292 -12.88 17.56 -14.91
CA SER A 292 -12.29 18.85 -15.32
C SER A 292 -11.35 19.43 -14.26
N ALA A 293 -11.75 19.45 -13.00
CA ALA A 293 -10.91 19.93 -11.89
C ALA A 293 -9.64 19.09 -11.72
N PHE A 294 -9.74 17.77 -11.90
CA PHE A 294 -8.60 16.85 -11.83
C PHE A 294 -7.60 17.11 -12.95
N SER A 295 -8.09 17.26 -14.20
CA SER A 295 -7.25 17.54 -15.36
C SER A 295 -6.57 18.91 -15.26
N GLN A 296 -7.31 19.93 -14.81
CA GLN A 296 -6.75 21.26 -14.60
C GLN A 296 -5.66 21.25 -13.53
N LEU A 297 -5.86 20.54 -12.42
CA LEU A 297 -4.84 20.42 -11.38
C LEU A 297 -3.64 19.61 -11.86
N ALA A 298 -3.86 18.52 -12.60
CA ALA A 298 -2.79 17.71 -13.17
C ALA A 298 -1.86 18.52 -14.09
N SER A 299 -2.41 19.43 -14.89
CA SER A 299 -1.64 20.26 -15.80
C SER A 299 -0.67 21.21 -15.08
N GLN A 300 -0.99 21.64 -13.85
CA GLN A 300 -0.15 22.58 -13.08
C GLN A 300 1.24 22.02 -12.77
N LEU A 301 1.39 20.70 -12.69
CA LEU A 301 2.66 20.08 -12.24
C LEU A 301 3.83 20.29 -13.20
N TYR A 302 3.58 20.28 -14.52
CA TYR A 302 4.59 20.45 -15.56
C TYR A 302 4.39 21.68 -16.44
N GLN A 303 3.18 22.25 -16.46
CA GLN A 303 2.84 23.45 -17.21
C GLN A 303 2.64 24.68 -16.33
N GLY A 304 2.73 24.53 -15.01
CA GLY A 304 2.63 25.55 -13.99
C GLY A 304 3.92 25.77 -13.22
N SER A 305 3.85 26.62 -12.20
CA SER A 305 5.02 27.07 -11.41
C SER A 305 5.63 25.98 -10.51
N TRP A 306 5.03 24.79 -10.40
CA TRP A 306 5.65 23.65 -9.67
C TRP A 306 6.98 23.20 -10.30
N VAL A 307 7.24 23.54 -11.56
CA VAL A 307 8.56 23.34 -12.17
C VAL A 307 9.63 24.15 -11.45
N ALA A 308 9.29 25.32 -10.88
CA ALA A 308 10.22 26.13 -10.09
C ALA A 308 10.67 25.41 -8.79
N GLU A 309 9.83 24.57 -8.19
CA GLU A 309 10.23 23.77 -7.04
C GLU A 309 11.28 22.72 -7.42
N ARG A 310 11.18 22.10 -8.61
CA ARG A 310 12.24 21.23 -9.16
C ARG A 310 13.55 21.98 -9.37
N THR A 311 13.46 23.22 -9.87
CA THR A 311 14.62 24.10 -10.04
C THR A 311 15.28 24.39 -8.69
N ALA A 312 14.48 24.71 -7.65
CA ALA A 312 14.98 24.98 -6.31
C ALA A 312 15.73 23.80 -5.70
N ALA A 313 15.33 22.56 -6.02
CA ALA A 313 15.98 21.35 -5.51
C ALA A 313 17.44 21.18 -6.04
N VAL A 314 17.78 21.75 -7.20
CA VAL A 314 19.07 21.59 -7.88
C VAL A 314 19.69 22.93 -8.33
N ALA A 315 19.29 24.03 -7.73
CA ALA A 315 19.68 25.37 -8.15
C ALA A 315 21.22 25.55 -8.26
N ASP A 316 21.95 25.09 -7.26
CA ASP A 316 23.42 25.21 -7.22
C ASP A 316 24.11 24.42 -8.35
N LEU A 317 23.49 23.32 -8.80
CA LEU A 317 24.01 22.49 -9.88
C LEU A 317 23.84 23.15 -11.25
N LEU A 318 22.80 23.96 -11.42
CA LEU A 318 22.58 24.72 -12.67
C LEU A 318 23.68 25.77 -12.93
N GLU A 319 24.35 26.22 -11.87
CA GLU A 319 25.45 27.16 -11.98
C GLU A 319 26.81 26.45 -12.21
N THR A 320 26.98 25.24 -11.63
CA THR A 320 28.29 24.60 -11.54
C THR A 320 28.46 23.39 -12.47
N SER A 321 27.40 22.70 -12.84
CA SER A 321 27.47 21.36 -13.45
C SER A 321 26.39 21.11 -14.52
N VAL A 322 26.03 22.16 -15.26
CA VAL A 322 24.94 22.11 -16.27
C VAL A 322 25.14 21.05 -17.35
N HIS A 323 26.39 20.71 -17.68
CA HIS A 323 26.75 19.75 -18.72
C HIS A 323 26.54 18.27 -18.31
N ASP A 324 26.31 18.01 -17.03
CA ASP A 324 26.10 16.66 -16.49
C ASP A 324 24.64 16.28 -16.37
N PHE A 325 23.74 17.22 -16.70
CA PHE A 325 22.30 16.95 -16.76
C PHE A 325 21.93 16.17 -18.01
N ASP A 326 20.92 15.30 -17.88
CA ASP A 326 20.16 14.82 -19.03
C ASP A 326 19.56 16.02 -19.78
N PRO A 327 19.67 16.10 -21.11
CA PRO A 327 19.21 17.28 -21.86
C PRO A 327 17.72 17.59 -21.66
N THR A 328 16.87 16.56 -21.57
CA THR A 328 15.42 16.74 -21.37
C THR A 328 15.11 17.21 -19.94
N VAL A 329 15.83 16.66 -18.96
CA VAL A 329 15.69 17.09 -17.56
C VAL A 329 16.15 18.55 -17.41
N LEU A 330 17.28 18.91 -18.02
CA LEU A 330 17.78 20.29 -18.01
C LEU A 330 16.76 21.27 -18.58
N GLU A 331 16.18 20.95 -19.76
CA GLU A 331 15.15 21.81 -20.39
C GLU A 331 13.96 22.02 -19.45
N ILE A 332 13.46 20.97 -18.81
CA ILE A 332 12.33 21.05 -17.87
C ILE A 332 12.70 21.93 -16.67
N ILE A 333 13.85 21.69 -16.03
CA ILE A 333 14.27 22.40 -14.82
C ILE A 333 14.52 23.88 -15.12
N GLN A 334 15.16 24.22 -16.24
CA GLN A 334 15.41 25.60 -16.63
C GLN A 334 14.14 26.43 -16.85
N LYS A 335 13.02 25.80 -17.28
CA LYS A 335 11.72 26.47 -17.38
C LYS A 335 11.25 27.03 -16.03
N GLY A 336 11.64 26.43 -14.93
CA GLY A 336 11.28 26.90 -13.59
C GLY A 336 11.83 28.30 -13.26
N GLN A 337 12.94 28.71 -13.88
CA GLN A 337 13.53 30.04 -13.70
C GLN A 337 12.67 31.18 -14.30
N GLN A 338 11.70 30.85 -15.15
CA GLN A 338 10.81 31.84 -15.81
C GLN A 338 9.64 32.26 -14.92
N TYR A 339 9.33 31.48 -13.86
CA TYR A 339 8.23 31.77 -12.95
C TYR A 339 8.66 32.72 -11.84
N THR A 340 7.79 33.68 -11.54
CA THR A 340 7.97 34.64 -10.44
C THR A 340 7.37 34.11 -9.14
N ALA A 341 7.67 34.75 -8.03
CA ALA A 341 7.00 34.46 -6.75
C ALA A 341 5.49 34.69 -6.84
N VAL A 342 5.04 35.66 -7.66
CA VAL A 342 3.60 35.92 -7.87
C VAL A 342 2.95 34.74 -8.57
N ASP A 343 3.60 34.17 -9.58
CA ASP A 343 3.09 32.98 -10.28
C ASP A 343 2.99 31.78 -9.35
N ALA A 344 3.98 31.59 -8.47
CA ALA A 344 3.98 30.52 -7.48
C ALA A 344 2.80 30.64 -6.49
N TYR A 345 2.54 31.84 -5.96
CA TYR A 345 1.39 32.06 -5.06
C TYR A 345 0.05 31.91 -5.79
N ASN A 346 -0.10 32.40 -7.01
CA ASN A 346 -1.32 32.23 -7.80
C ASN A 346 -1.59 30.73 -8.06
N ALA A 347 -0.56 29.96 -8.38
CA ALA A 347 -0.69 28.51 -8.56
C ALA A 347 -1.05 27.79 -7.24
N GLU A 348 -0.51 28.23 -6.09
CA GLU A 348 -0.89 27.67 -4.79
C GLU A 348 -2.36 27.97 -4.46
N TYR A 349 -2.87 29.18 -4.76
CA TYR A 349 -4.29 29.51 -4.57
C TYR A 349 -5.17 28.62 -5.45
N LEU A 350 -4.85 28.50 -6.73
CA LEU A 350 -5.59 27.64 -7.66
C LEU A 350 -5.54 26.17 -7.22
N LYS A 351 -4.39 25.68 -6.75
CA LYS A 351 -4.26 24.32 -6.20
C LYS A 351 -5.21 24.11 -5.03
N GLN A 352 -5.30 25.05 -4.09
CA GLN A 352 -6.18 24.92 -2.92
C GLN A 352 -7.66 24.87 -3.33
N GLU A 353 -8.08 25.68 -4.30
CA GLU A 353 -9.43 25.67 -4.84
C GLU A 353 -9.75 24.31 -5.50
N LEU A 354 -8.93 23.89 -6.46
CA LEU A 354 -9.15 22.65 -7.20
C LEU A 354 -9.03 21.41 -6.28
N ALA A 355 -8.08 21.38 -5.35
CA ALA A 355 -7.95 20.30 -4.39
C ALA A 355 -9.19 20.18 -3.48
N ARG A 356 -9.80 21.31 -3.08
CA ARG A 356 -11.04 21.33 -2.31
C ARG A 356 -12.20 20.73 -3.12
N ASP A 357 -12.36 21.11 -4.38
CA ASP A 357 -13.41 20.59 -5.27
C ASP A 357 -13.24 19.08 -5.49
N ILE A 358 -12.00 18.64 -5.73
CA ILE A 358 -11.66 17.21 -5.87
C ILE A 358 -11.98 16.44 -4.60
N GLN A 359 -11.58 16.94 -3.43
CA GLN A 359 -11.84 16.28 -2.14
C GLN A 359 -13.33 16.21 -1.83
N GLN A 360 -14.12 17.25 -2.13
CA GLN A 360 -15.58 17.24 -1.96
C GLN A 360 -16.25 16.24 -2.89
N THR A 361 -15.78 16.13 -4.14
CA THR A 361 -16.25 15.13 -5.09
C THR A 361 -15.97 13.73 -4.58
N LEU A 362 -14.72 13.45 -4.19
CA LEU A 362 -14.31 12.13 -3.74
C LEU A 362 -14.91 11.72 -2.39
N ALA A 363 -15.32 12.67 -1.55
CA ALA A 363 -16.01 12.36 -0.27
C ALA A 363 -17.36 11.63 -0.47
N GLN A 364 -17.90 11.61 -1.69
CA GLN A 364 -19.15 10.91 -2.02
C GLN A 364 -18.93 9.44 -2.44
N PHE A 365 -17.68 9.02 -2.58
CA PHE A 365 -17.28 7.71 -3.09
C PHE A 365 -16.26 7.04 -2.17
N ASP A 366 -16.13 5.72 -2.30
CA ASP A 366 -15.09 4.97 -1.61
C ASP A 366 -13.70 5.23 -2.24
N ALA A 367 -13.63 5.24 -3.58
CA ALA A 367 -12.42 5.58 -4.33
C ALA A 367 -12.74 6.04 -5.76
N LEU A 368 -11.78 6.72 -6.38
CA LEU A 368 -11.72 6.98 -7.82
C LEU A 368 -10.90 5.87 -8.50
N VAL A 369 -11.34 5.42 -9.66
CA VAL A 369 -10.62 4.48 -10.52
C VAL A 369 -10.22 5.16 -11.82
N VAL A 370 -8.94 5.09 -12.14
CA VAL A 370 -8.38 5.60 -13.41
C VAL A 370 -7.41 4.58 -14.01
N PRO A 371 -7.16 4.61 -15.33
CA PRO A 371 -5.97 3.92 -15.86
C PRO A 371 -4.72 4.51 -15.19
N SER A 372 -3.75 3.68 -14.80
CA SER A 372 -2.50 4.19 -14.22
C SER A 372 -1.72 5.04 -15.22
N SER A 373 -1.82 4.69 -16.49
CA SER A 373 -1.41 5.51 -17.62
C SER A 373 -2.37 5.28 -18.78
N PRO A 374 -2.70 6.31 -19.60
CA PRO A 374 -3.60 6.15 -20.74
C PRO A 374 -2.97 5.37 -21.90
N THR A 375 -1.65 5.40 -22.02
CA THR A 375 -0.89 4.76 -23.09
C THR A 375 0.50 4.36 -22.59
N ILE A 376 1.24 3.63 -23.40
CA ILE A 376 2.65 3.32 -23.22
C ILE A 376 3.38 3.58 -24.54
N HIS A 377 4.56 4.16 -24.46
CA HIS A 377 5.37 4.51 -25.63
C HIS A 377 6.57 3.56 -25.76
N THR A 378 7.01 3.36 -27.00
CA THR A 378 8.28 2.71 -27.29
C THR A 378 9.45 3.63 -26.90
N LEU A 379 10.64 3.05 -26.73
CA LEU A 379 11.87 3.81 -26.51
C LEU A 379 12.16 4.76 -27.69
N ALA A 380 11.83 4.35 -28.93
CA ALA A 380 12.01 5.15 -30.13
C ALA A 380 11.07 6.37 -30.13
N GLU A 381 9.76 6.18 -29.91
CA GLU A 381 8.79 7.27 -29.81
C GLU A 381 9.17 8.26 -28.69
N MET A 382 9.66 7.72 -27.57
CA MET A 382 10.10 8.55 -26.44
C MET A 382 11.32 9.40 -26.80
N ALA A 383 12.23 8.89 -27.62
CA ALA A 383 13.38 9.63 -28.10
C ALA A 383 13.00 10.77 -29.08
N GLU A 384 11.93 10.55 -29.88
CA GLU A 384 11.45 11.57 -30.83
C GLU A 384 10.73 12.74 -30.15
N SER A 385 9.91 12.47 -29.12
CA SER A 385 9.09 13.47 -28.42
C SER A 385 9.16 13.30 -26.89
N PRO A 386 10.33 13.52 -26.26
CA PRO A 386 10.57 13.12 -24.86
C PRO A 386 9.75 13.88 -23.83
N ILE A 387 9.27 15.10 -24.13
CA ILE A 387 8.46 15.91 -23.22
C ILE A 387 6.98 15.61 -23.42
N GLU A 388 6.50 15.60 -24.67
CA GLU A 388 5.08 15.40 -25.00
C GLU A 388 4.64 14.00 -24.59
N ASN A 389 5.36 12.95 -25.02
CA ASN A 389 5.04 11.58 -24.69
C ASN A 389 5.11 11.29 -23.18
N ASN A 390 6.04 11.93 -22.46
CA ASN A 390 6.05 11.88 -21.00
C ASN A 390 4.79 12.54 -20.39
N SER A 391 4.30 13.63 -20.97
CA SER A 391 3.12 14.33 -20.46
C SER A 391 1.86 13.49 -20.60
N HIS A 392 1.73 12.70 -21.66
CA HIS A 392 0.63 11.75 -21.86
C HIS A 392 0.55 10.76 -20.69
N LEU A 393 1.69 10.19 -20.25
CA LEU A 393 1.72 9.17 -19.20
C LEU A 393 1.14 9.67 -17.87
N GLY A 394 1.35 10.96 -17.55
CA GLY A 394 0.95 11.55 -16.27
C GLY A 394 -0.50 12.06 -16.19
N THR A 395 -1.29 11.94 -17.26
CA THR A 395 -2.64 12.52 -17.39
C THR A 395 -3.54 12.16 -16.20
N TYR A 396 -3.52 10.92 -15.75
CA TYR A 396 -4.38 10.40 -14.66
C TYR A 396 -3.67 10.25 -13.32
N THR A 397 -2.42 10.73 -13.18
CA THR A 397 -1.64 10.58 -11.95
C THR A 397 -1.17 11.89 -11.33
N ASN A 398 -0.91 12.94 -12.15
CA ASN A 398 -0.24 14.16 -11.70
C ASN A 398 -1.01 14.97 -10.63
N PHE A 399 -2.34 14.92 -10.60
CA PHE A 399 -3.16 15.65 -9.63
C PHE A 399 -3.09 15.07 -8.22
N THR A 400 -2.75 13.79 -8.08
CA THR A 400 -2.93 13.01 -6.84
C THR A 400 -2.19 13.62 -5.64
N ASN A 401 -0.91 14.00 -5.83
CA ASN A 401 -0.10 14.57 -4.75
C ASN A 401 -0.46 16.04 -4.49
N LEU A 402 -0.85 16.79 -5.55
CA LEU A 402 -1.33 18.16 -5.43
C LEU A 402 -2.62 18.25 -4.61
N ALA A 403 -3.54 17.31 -4.82
CA ALA A 403 -4.82 17.24 -4.09
C ALA A 403 -4.75 16.52 -2.72
N ASP A 404 -3.55 16.14 -2.25
CA ASP A 404 -3.34 15.40 -0.99
C ASP A 404 -4.16 14.11 -0.91
N LEU A 405 -4.03 13.23 -1.89
CA LEU A 405 -4.73 11.96 -1.97
C LEU A 405 -3.77 10.78 -1.74
N SER A 406 -4.29 9.64 -1.30
CA SER A 406 -3.60 8.35 -1.29
C SER A 406 -3.94 7.53 -2.54
N ALA A 407 -3.06 6.62 -2.95
CA ALA A 407 -3.28 5.83 -4.16
C ALA A 407 -2.56 4.47 -4.12
N ILE A 408 -3.12 3.51 -4.82
CA ILE A 408 -2.48 2.22 -5.07
C ILE A 408 -2.72 1.81 -6.53
N ALA A 409 -1.64 1.58 -7.27
CA ALA A 409 -1.69 0.98 -8.60
C ALA A 409 -1.63 -0.53 -8.49
N VAL A 410 -2.46 -1.20 -9.26
CA VAL A 410 -2.57 -2.67 -9.28
C VAL A 410 -2.67 -3.20 -10.71
N PRO A 411 -2.20 -4.42 -10.98
CA PRO A 411 -2.44 -5.10 -12.24
C PRO A 411 -3.94 -5.23 -12.53
N ALA A 412 -4.32 -5.04 -13.80
CA ALA A 412 -5.71 -5.18 -14.24
C ALA A 412 -5.86 -6.13 -15.44
N GLY A 413 -4.77 -6.60 -16.01
CA GLY A 413 -4.76 -7.54 -17.12
C GLY A 413 -3.59 -7.33 -18.06
N PHE A 414 -3.68 -7.97 -19.23
CA PHE A 414 -2.74 -7.80 -20.32
C PHE A 414 -3.46 -7.31 -21.56
N ARG A 415 -2.80 -6.45 -22.32
CA ARG A 415 -3.25 -5.97 -23.62
C ARG A 415 -3.07 -7.06 -24.67
N ALA A 416 -3.66 -6.90 -25.85
CA ALA A 416 -3.54 -7.89 -26.92
C ALA A 416 -2.10 -8.03 -27.46
N ASP A 417 -1.27 -7.00 -27.29
CA ASP A 417 0.17 -7.01 -27.63
C ASP A 417 1.05 -7.66 -26.55
N GLY A 418 0.45 -8.17 -25.47
CA GLY A 418 1.15 -8.83 -24.36
C GLY A 418 1.72 -7.90 -23.31
N LEU A 419 1.58 -6.57 -23.46
CA LEU A 419 1.99 -5.62 -22.44
C LEU A 419 1.00 -5.60 -21.27
N PRO A 420 1.47 -5.41 -20.02
CA PRO A 420 0.60 -5.25 -18.89
C PRO A 420 -0.26 -3.99 -18.98
N PHE A 421 -1.41 -4.04 -18.35
CA PHE A 421 -2.26 -2.89 -18.09
C PHE A 421 -2.62 -2.83 -16.61
N GLY A 422 -2.43 -1.66 -16.01
CA GLY A 422 -2.74 -1.41 -14.60
C GLY A 422 -3.74 -0.29 -14.42
N ILE A 423 -4.52 -0.37 -13.35
CA ILE A 423 -5.41 0.68 -12.87
C ILE A 423 -4.91 1.23 -11.54
N THR A 424 -5.31 2.45 -11.22
CA THR A 424 -5.02 3.08 -9.93
C THR A 424 -6.31 3.37 -9.19
N PHE A 425 -6.41 2.89 -7.96
CA PHE A 425 -7.41 3.31 -6.98
C PHE A 425 -6.88 4.52 -6.22
N ILE A 426 -7.67 5.60 -6.14
CA ILE A 426 -7.30 6.86 -5.51
C ILE A 426 -8.39 7.24 -4.51
N ALA A 427 -8.00 7.63 -3.30
CA ALA A 427 -8.93 8.03 -2.25
C ALA A 427 -8.38 9.24 -1.47
N PRO A 428 -9.19 9.92 -0.65
CA PRO A 428 -8.71 10.97 0.23
C PRO A 428 -7.50 10.55 1.08
N ALA A 429 -6.76 11.52 1.59
CA ALA A 429 -5.66 11.27 2.50
C ALA A 429 -6.11 10.36 3.67
N TRP A 430 -5.21 9.46 4.09
CA TRP A 430 -5.42 8.48 5.18
C TRP A 430 -6.39 7.33 4.87
N HIS A 431 -6.80 7.17 3.62
CA HIS A 431 -7.54 5.97 3.19
C HIS A 431 -6.63 4.83 2.72
N ASP A 432 -5.33 4.93 2.97
CA ASP A 432 -4.29 3.97 2.53
C ASP A 432 -4.62 2.53 2.89
N THR A 433 -5.06 2.28 4.14
CA THR A 433 -5.39 0.94 4.62
C THR A 433 -6.66 0.40 3.94
N ALA A 434 -7.67 1.25 3.74
CA ALA A 434 -8.89 0.86 3.04
C ALA A 434 -8.63 0.57 1.56
N LEU A 435 -7.78 1.39 0.90
CA LEU A 435 -7.31 1.13 -0.46
C LEU A 435 -6.57 -0.21 -0.57
N ALA A 436 -5.68 -0.51 0.38
CA ALA A 436 -4.92 -1.76 0.39
C ALA A 436 -5.84 -2.97 0.60
N ASP A 437 -6.81 -2.93 1.54
CA ASP A 437 -7.79 -4.00 1.74
C ASP A 437 -8.60 -4.28 0.47
N PHE A 438 -9.03 -3.24 -0.24
CA PHE A 438 -9.76 -3.41 -1.49
C PHE A 438 -8.86 -3.91 -2.63
N ALA A 439 -7.68 -3.34 -2.78
CA ALA A 439 -6.71 -3.76 -3.79
C ALA A 439 -6.27 -5.22 -3.61
N GLU A 440 -6.16 -5.71 -2.37
CA GLU A 440 -5.88 -7.13 -2.10
C GLU A 440 -7.02 -8.04 -2.56
N LYS A 441 -8.28 -7.63 -2.35
CA LYS A 441 -9.46 -8.35 -2.86
C LYS A 441 -9.46 -8.38 -4.39
N TRP A 442 -9.15 -7.26 -5.03
CA TRP A 442 -9.00 -7.14 -6.47
C TRP A 442 -7.93 -8.09 -7.00
N GLN A 443 -6.71 -8.07 -6.42
CA GLN A 443 -5.61 -8.93 -6.84
C GLN A 443 -5.96 -10.43 -6.67
N LYS A 444 -6.60 -10.81 -5.57
CA LYS A 444 -7.07 -12.19 -5.33
C LYS A 444 -8.17 -12.61 -6.31
N TYR A 445 -9.04 -11.71 -6.72
CA TYR A 445 -10.12 -11.97 -7.66
C TYR A 445 -9.57 -12.22 -9.07
N LEU A 446 -8.68 -11.36 -9.58
CA LEU A 446 -8.15 -11.48 -10.93
C LEU A 446 -7.20 -12.66 -11.13
N LYS A 447 -6.47 -13.08 -10.11
CA LYS A 447 -5.49 -14.20 -10.15
C LYS A 447 -4.47 -14.09 -11.29
N LEU A 448 -4.05 -12.87 -11.61
CA LEU A 448 -3.02 -12.62 -12.63
C LEU A 448 -1.66 -13.17 -12.18
N PRO A 449 -0.75 -13.49 -13.12
CA PRO A 449 0.64 -13.77 -12.78
C PRO A 449 1.27 -12.61 -12.01
N LEU A 450 2.17 -12.92 -11.08
CA LEU A 450 2.91 -11.92 -10.29
C LEU A 450 4.09 -11.40 -11.11
N GLY A 451 4.11 -10.12 -11.41
CA GLY A 451 5.15 -9.51 -12.23
C GLY A 451 5.33 -10.24 -13.57
N ALA A 452 6.57 -10.46 -13.96
CA ALA A 452 6.96 -11.25 -15.12
C ALA A 452 7.43 -12.67 -14.73
N VAL A 453 7.22 -13.08 -13.48
CA VAL A 453 7.51 -14.44 -13.04
C VAL A 453 6.31 -15.34 -13.31
N ALA A 454 6.54 -16.57 -13.79
CA ALA A 454 5.48 -17.54 -14.08
C ALA A 454 4.90 -18.12 -12.77
N LYS A 455 4.30 -17.26 -11.94
CA LYS A 455 3.79 -17.58 -10.62
C LYS A 455 2.51 -16.79 -10.33
N THR A 456 1.53 -17.43 -9.76
CA THR A 456 0.29 -16.80 -9.27
C THR A 456 0.35 -16.60 -7.77
N LEU A 457 -0.58 -15.80 -7.22
CA LEU A 457 -0.75 -15.68 -5.77
C LEU A 457 -0.80 -17.06 -5.13
N PRO A 458 0.00 -17.29 -4.06
CA PRO A 458 -0.15 -18.51 -3.27
C PRO A 458 -1.59 -18.61 -2.77
N GLU A 459 -2.18 -19.80 -2.81
CA GLU A 459 -3.46 -20.00 -2.12
C GLU A 459 -3.23 -19.68 -0.64
N ALA A 460 -3.96 -18.70 -0.15
CA ALA A 460 -3.83 -18.28 1.23
C ALA A 460 -4.27 -19.43 2.15
N ASN A 461 -3.33 -20.09 2.79
CA ASN A 461 -3.60 -20.59 4.13
C ASN A 461 -3.94 -19.35 4.93
N SER A 462 -5.19 -19.23 5.36
CA SER A 462 -5.73 -18.07 6.06
C SER A 462 -5.06 -17.89 7.43
N VAL A 463 -3.81 -17.49 7.43
CA VAL A 463 -3.19 -16.90 8.61
C VAL A 463 -3.70 -15.46 8.63
N MET A 464 -4.75 -15.25 9.42
CA MET A 464 -5.31 -13.92 9.60
C MET A 464 -4.24 -12.96 10.11
N SER A 465 -4.12 -11.83 9.43
CA SER A 465 -3.26 -10.74 9.87
C SER A 465 -3.63 -10.28 11.28
N ALA A 466 -2.64 -9.90 12.08
CA ALA A 466 -2.86 -9.17 13.32
C ALA A 466 -3.69 -7.90 13.00
N PRO A 467 -4.49 -7.37 13.95
CA PRO A 467 -5.14 -6.07 13.76
C PRO A 467 -4.06 -5.02 13.48
N SER A 468 -4.37 -4.07 12.60
CA SER A 468 -3.43 -2.98 12.33
C SER A 468 -3.05 -2.25 13.63
N ALA A 469 -1.91 -1.57 13.66
CA ALA A 469 -1.44 -0.82 14.83
C ALA A 469 -2.47 0.19 15.37
N GLN A 470 -3.47 0.57 14.56
CA GLN A 470 -4.52 1.52 14.90
C GLN A 470 -5.86 0.90 15.33
N HIS A 471 -5.96 -0.44 15.42
CA HIS A 471 -7.21 -1.15 15.74
C HIS A 471 -7.03 -2.09 16.93
N PHE A 472 -8.13 -2.32 17.66
CA PHE A 472 -8.27 -3.42 18.62
C PHE A 472 -9.19 -4.48 18.04
N ARG A 473 -8.77 -5.76 18.09
CA ARG A 473 -9.63 -6.89 17.75
C ARG A 473 -10.50 -7.26 18.93
N VAL A 474 -11.81 -7.32 18.69
CA VAL A 474 -12.84 -7.61 19.70
C VAL A 474 -13.70 -8.78 19.25
N ALA A 475 -13.88 -9.78 20.12
CA ALA A 475 -14.86 -10.85 19.93
C ALA A 475 -16.23 -10.43 20.50
N VAL A 476 -17.27 -10.54 19.68
CA VAL A 476 -18.67 -10.32 20.09
C VAL A 476 -19.46 -11.61 19.96
N VAL A 477 -20.42 -11.83 20.87
CA VAL A 477 -21.11 -13.12 20.98
C VAL A 477 -22.64 -13.01 21.00
N GLY A 478 -23.19 -11.80 21.05
CA GLY A 478 -24.62 -11.60 21.30
C GLY A 478 -25.29 -10.59 20.38
N ALA A 479 -25.90 -9.56 20.99
CA ALA A 479 -26.63 -8.52 20.28
C ALA A 479 -25.79 -7.69 19.32
N HIS A 480 -24.47 -7.76 19.39
CA HIS A 480 -23.53 -7.09 18.50
C HIS A 480 -23.17 -7.92 17.24
N LEU A 481 -23.55 -9.19 17.14
CA LEU A 481 -23.34 -9.99 15.92
C LEU A 481 -23.99 -9.29 14.71
N THR A 482 -23.44 -9.50 13.52
CA THR A 482 -23.95 -8.94 12.26
C THR A 482 -25.45 -9.16 12.13
N GLY A 483 -26.22 -8.10 11.86
CA GLY A 483 -27.68 -8.16 11.74
C GLY A 483 -28.45 -8.29 13.07
N MET A 484 -27.78 -8.27 14.23
CA MET A 484 -28.41 -8.21 15.55
C MET A 484 -28.61 -6.76 16.01
N PRO A 485 -29.51 -6.51 17.00
CA PRO A 485 -29.99 -5.17 17.36
C PRO A 485 -28.91 -4.14 17.75
N LEU A 486 -27.78 -4.56 18.30
CA LEU A 486 -26.70 -3.66 18.72
C LEU A 486 -25.50 -3.66 17.75
N ASN A 487 -25.59 -4.32 16.60
CA ASN A 487 -24.50 -4.31 15.61
C ASN A 487 -24.15 -2.89 15.16
N PHE A 488 -25.12 -1.97 15.13
CA PHE A 488 -24.90 -0.58 14.78
C PHE A 488 -23.86 0.11 15.69
N GLN A 489 -23.70 -0.32 16.95
CA GLN A 489 -22.67 0.22 17.85
C GLN A 489 -21.24 -0.05 17.35
N LEU A 490 -21.03 -1.12 16.58
CA LEU A 490 -19.78 -1.41 15.90
C LEU A 490 -19.67 -0.64 14.59
N THR A 491 -20.68 -0.73 13.71
CA THR A 491 -20.62 -0.15 12.37
C THR A 491 -20.57 1.39 12.38
N THR A 492 -21.28 2.07 13.29
CA THR A 492 -21.20 3.54 13.44
C THR A 492 -19.84 4.02 13.96
N ARG A 493 -19.06 3.11 14.58
CA ARG A 493 -17.68 3.36 15.02
C ARG A 493 -16.65 2.92 13.99
N GLN A 494 -17.09 2.64 12.78
CA GLN A 494 -16.19 2.19 11.70
C GLN A 494 -15.46 0.87 12.04
N ALA A 495 -16.02 0.07 12.95
CA ALA A 495 -15.52 -1.27 13.21
C ALA A 495 -15.80 -2.19 12.02
N VAL A 496 -14.87 -3.08 11.74
CA VAL A 496 -14.90 -3.96 10.58
C VAL A 496 -15.00 -5.40 11.00
N HIS A 497 -15.97 -6.13 10.44
CA HIS A 497 -16.06 -7.58 10.60
C HIS A 497 -14.84 -8.25 9.94
N VAL A 498 -14.15 -9.07 10.73
CA VAL A 498 -12.92 -9.75 10.29
C VAL A 498 -13.20 -11.21 9.94
N GLU A 499 -13.79 -11.95 10.90
CA GLU A 499 -14.17 -13.36 10.70
C GLU A 499 -15.25 -13.79 11.68
N THR A 500 -15.92 -14.88 11.34
CA THR A 500 -16.75 -15.65 12.27
C THR A 500 -16.01 -16.93 12.65
N THR A 501 -15.77 -17.13 13.94
CA THR A 501 -15.03 -18.27 14.48
C THR A 501 -15.68 -18.78 15.76
N THR A 502 -14.97 -19.60 16.54
CA THR A 502 -15.45 -20.08 17.85
C THR A 502 -14.43 -19.84 18.95
N THR A 503 -14.91 -19.78 20.20
CA THR A 503 -14.04 -19.85 21.38
C THR A 503 -13.34 -21.21 21.47
N SER A 504 -12.34 -21.35 22.36
CA SER A 504 -11.91 -22.65 22.85
C SER A 504 -13.10 -23.41 23.47
N ALA A 505 -12.93 -24.69 23.76
CA ALA A 505 -14.00 -25.49 24.36
C ALA A 505 -14.25 -25.18 25.86
N ASP A 506 -13.55 -24.18 26.42
CA ASP A 506 -13.61 -23.82 27.84
C ASP A 506 -14.60 -22.70 28.14
N TYR A 507 -15.67 -22.56 27.36
CA TYR A 507 -16.67 -21.50 27.55
C TYR A 507 -18.10 -22.04 27.61
N ALA A 508 -18.94 -21.33 28.35
CA ALA A 508 -20.38 -21.52 28.34
C ALA A 508 -21.10 -20.22 28.06
N LEU A 509 -22.25 -20.32 27.35
CA LEU A 509 -23.12 -19.23 26.98
C LEU A 509 -24.42 -19.28 27.78
N TYR A 510 -24.81 -18.16 28.34
CA TYR A 510 -26.01 -18.04 29.18
C TYR A 510 -26.95 -16.97 28.62
N ALA A 511 -28.25 -17.21 28.62
CA ALA A 511 -29.26 -16.18 28.36
C ALA A 511 -29.51 -15.40 29.66
N LEU A 512 -29.09 -14.11 29.68
CA LEU A 512 -29.24 -13.24 30.86
C LEU A 512 -30.70 -12.81 31.05
N PRO A 513 -31.27 -12.94 32.24
CA PRO A 513 -32.64 -12.52 32.50
C PRO A 513 -32.80 -10.99 32.50
N GLY A 514 -33.96 -10.49 32.04
CA GLY A 514 -34.33 -9.07 32.17
C GLY A 514 -33.58 -8.07 31.30
N THR A 515 -32.74 -8.51 30.36
CA THR A 515 -31.98 -7.60 29.46
C THR A 515 -32.81 -7.18 28.25
N VAL A 516 -32.76 -5.87 27.89
CA VAL A 516 -33.40 -5.30 26.70
C VAL A 516 -32.38 -4.52 25.89
N PRO A 517 -32.10 -4.87 24.62
CA PRO A 517 -32.48 -6.15 23.98
C PRO A 517 -31.90 -7.35 24.74
N PRO A 518 -32.41 -8.58 24.50
CA PRO A 518 -31.85 -9.79 25.12
C PRO A 518 -30.35 -9.93 24.86
N LYS A 519 -29.60 -10.26 25.90
CA LYS A 519 -28.12 -10.36 25.84
C LYS A 519 -27.65 -11.70 26.40
N PRO A 520 -26.63 -12.32 25.81
CA PRO A 520 -25.96 -13.45 26.41
C PRO A 520 -24.87 -13.02 27.39
N GLY A 521 -24.57 -13.89 28.35
CA GLY A 521 -23.36 -13.85 29.15
C GLY A 521 -22.42 -14.98 28.76
N LEU A 522 -21.19 -14.65 28.36
CA LEU A 522 -20.13 -15.62 28.10
C LEU A 522 -19.27 -15.77 29.34
N ALA A 523 -19.04 -17.00 29.79
CA ALA A 523 -18.20 -17.28 30.94
C ALA A 523 -17.23 -18.43 30.63
N ARG A 524 -15.99 -18.31 31.09
CA ARG A 524 -15.00 -19.41 31.03
C ARG A 524 -15.29 -20.41 32.14
N GLN A 525 -15.17 -21.71 31.84
CA GLN A 525 -15.35 -22.81 32.82
C GLN A 525 -14.56 -24.05 32.37
N GLU A 526 -14.24 -24.95 33.31
CA GLU A 526 -13.38 -26.13 33.08
C GLU A 526 -13.97 -27.16 32.09
N ALA A 527 -15.29 -27.23 31.95
CA ALA A 527 -15.99 -28.13 31.02
C ALA A 527 -17.04 -27.33 30.25
N GLY A 528 -16.64 -26.69 29.15
CA GLY A 528 -17.50 -25.87 28.33
C GLY A 528 -17.71 -26.43 26.92
N GLN A 529 -18.05 -25.56 26.01
CA GLN A 529 -18.25 -25.84 24.60
C GLN A 529 -17.67 -24.72 23.75
N LYS A 530 -17.44 -24.99 22.47
CA LYS A 530 -17.08 -23.96 21.48
C LYS A 530 -18.30 -23.09 21.21
N ILE A 531 -18.18 -21.78 21.43
CA ILE A 531 -19.24 -20.79 21.21
C ILE A 531 -18.88 -19.93 20.01
N ILE A 532 -19.80 -19.80 19.06
CA ILE A 532 -19.65 -18.96 17.87
C ILE A 532 -19.51 -17.50 18.30
N VAL A 533 -18.47 -16.85 17.80
CA VAL A 533 -18.18 -15.41 17.97
C VAL A 533 -17.85 -14.78 16.63
N GLU A 534 -18.09 -13.48 16.50
CA GLU A 534 -17.57 -12.66 15.40
C GLU A 534 -16.44 -11.78 15.91
N LEU A 535 -15.34 -11.73 15.15
CA LEU A 535 -14.22 -10.84 15.42
C LEU A 535 -14.39 -9.54 14.62
N TRP A 536 -14.21 -8.44 15.31
CA TRP A 536 -14.31 -7.10 14.74
C TRP A 536 -13.08 -6.29 15.08
N ASP A 537 -12.50 -5.61 14.10
CA ASP A 537 -11.43 -4.63 14.30
C ASP A 537 -12.05 -3.25 14.50
N ILE A 538 -11.94 -2.71 15.70
CA ILE A 538 -12.47 -1.40 16.08
C ILE A 538 -11.33 -0.38 16.17
N PRO A 539 -11.45 0.84 15.58
CA PRO A 539 -10.45 1.89 15.71
C PRO A 539 -10.15 2.21 17.18
N LYS A 540 -8.85 2.33 17.53
CA LYS A 540 -8.42 2.62 18.90
C LYS A 540 -9.08 3.87 19.49
N ALA A 541 -9.25 4.91 18.67
CA ALA A 541 -9.92 6.15 19.07
C ALA A 541 -11.39 5.97 19.48
N ARG A 542 -12.05 4.92 18.95
CA ARG A 542 -13.48 4.65 19.20
C ARG A 542 -13.70 3.53 20.20
N PHE A 543 -12.62 2.81 20.57
CA PHE A 543 -12.71 1.65 21.47
C PHE A 543 -13.17 2.04 22.89
N GLY A 544 -12.67 3.16 23.43
CA GLY A 544 -13.09 3.64 24.76
C GLY A 544 -14.58 3.96 24.85
N GLU A 545 -15.15 4.61 23.82
CA GLU A 545 -16.58 4.89 23.71
C GLU A 545 -17.41 3.58 23.65
N PHE A 546 -16.93 2.58 22.93
CA PHE A 546 -17.59 1.28 22.82
C PHE A 546 -17.61 0.54 24.17
N VAL A 547 -16.48 0.56 24.88
CA VAL A 547 -16.37 -0.08 26.20
C VAL A 547 -17.25 0.64 27.25
N ALA A 548 -17.39 1.96 27.17
CA ALA A 548 -18.22 2.74 28.10
C ALA A 548 -19.72 2.43 28.00
N GLU A 549 -20.18 1.88 26.87
CA GLU A 549 -21.59 1.47 26.68
C GLU A 549 -21.90 0.07 27.21
N ILE A 550 -20.90 -0.68 27.72
CA ILE A 550 -21.11 -2.04 28.22
C ILE A 550 -21.83 -2.00 29.56
N PRO A 551 -23.08 -2.48 29.66
CA PRO A 551 -23.81 -2.48 30.92
C PRO A 551 -23.40 -3.66 31.81
N THR A 552 -23.50 -3.48 33.12
CA THR A 552 -23.41 -4.60 34.06
C THR A 552 -24.49 -5.63 33.77
N PRO A 553 -24.26 -6.95 33.98
CA PRO A 553 -23.07 -7.60 34.51
C PRO A 553 -22.01 -7.96 33.44
N LEU A 554 -22.07 -7.35 32.26
CA LEU A 554 -21.11 -7.59 31.19
C LEU A 554 -19.87 -6.71 31.39
N GLY A 555 -18.73 -7.19 30.94
CA GLY A 555 -17.47 -6.49 30.94
C GLY A 555 -16.59 -6.88 29.76
N MET A 556 -15.42 -6.25 29.63
CA MET A 556 -14.44 -6.56 28.62
C MET A 556 -13.32 -7.41 29.24
N GLY A 557 -13.10 -8.62 28.71
CA GLY A 557 -12.05 -9.53 29.16
C GLY A 557 -11.20 -10.06 28.02
N ASN A 558 -10.47 -11.14 28.28
CA ASN A 558 -9.74 -11.88 27.27
C ASN A 558 -10.49 -13.19 26.96
N ILE A 559 -10.68 -13.46 25.68
CA ILE A 559 -11.33 -14.68 25.18
C ILE A 559 -10.30 -15.47 24.39
N GLU A 560 -10.17 -16.76 24.70
CA GLU A 560 -9.38 -17.72 23.96
C GLU A 560 -10.21 -18.29 22.81
N LEU A 561 -9.68 -18.25 21.61
CA LEU A 561 -10.31 -18.79 20.41
C LEU A 561 -9.92 -20.27 20.22
N ALA A 562 -10.64 -20.97 19.35
CA ALA A 562 -10.41 -22.39 19.07
C ALA A 562 -9.03 -22.70 18.48
N ASP A 563 -8.38 -21.71 17.89
CA ASP A 563 -7.03 -21.78 17.32
C ASP A 563 -5.92 -21.34 18.29
N GLY A 564 -6.25 -21.05 19.55
CA GLY A 564 -5.31 -20.63 20.60
C GLY A 564 -5.01 -19.14 20.64
N ARG A 565 -5.56 -18.33 19.74
CA ARG A 565 -5.43 -16.85 19.82
C ARG A 565 -6.22 -16.30 21.00
N TRP A 566 -5.69 -15.22 21.61
CA TRP A 566 -6.36 -14.47 22.65
C TRP A 566 -6.77 -13.09 22.11
N VAL A 567 -8.05 -12.75 22.27
CA VAL A 567 -8.62 -11.47 21.83
C VAL A 567 -9.40 -10.80 22.95
N LYS A 568 -9.62 -9.49 22.86
CA LYS A 568 -10.57 -8.81 23.75
C LYS A 568 -11.99 -9.23 23.39
N GLY A 569 -12.90 -9.33 24.38
CA GLY A 569 -14.30 -9.62 24.09
C GLY A 569 -15.17 -9.55 25.32
N PHE A 570 -16.47 -9.68 25.10
CA PHE A 570 -17.46 -9.60 26.16
C PHE A 570 -17.45 -10.85 27.04
N ILE A 571 -17.27 -10.62 28.35
CA ILE A 571 -17.44 -11.65 29.39
C ILE A 571 -18.53 -11.22 30.35
N CYS A 572 -19.09 -12.17 31.10
CA CYS A 572 -20.10 -11.91 32.14
C CYS A 572 -19.49 -12.14 33.52
N GLU A 573 -19.76 -11.20 34.44
CA GLU A 573 -19.41 -11.38 35.86
C GLU A 573 -20.21 -12.53 36.49
N PRO A 574 -19.64 -13.29 37.44
CA PRO A 574 -20.28 -14.48 37.99
C PRO A 574 -21.68 -14.26 38.57
N TYR A 575 -21.91 -13.11 39.21
CA TYR A 575 -23.22 -12.80 39.80
C TYR A 575 -24.32 -12.66 38.75
N GLY A 576 -23.99 -12.21 37.53
CA GLY A 576 -24.93 -12.07 36.42
C GLY A 576 -25.40 -13.41 35.85
N LEU A 577 -24.73 -14.50 36.19
CA LEU A 577 -25.11 -15.85 35.78
C LEU A 577 -26.14 -16.48 36.73
N ASN A 578 -26.41 -15.88 37.88
CA ASN A 578 -27.40 -16.38 38.84
C ASN A 578 -28.79 -16.35 38.23
N GLY A 579 -29.41 -17.51 38.10
CA GLY A 579 -30.73 -17.68 37.46
C GLY A 579 -30.72 -17.58 35.93
N ALA A 580 -29.55 -17.39 35.28
CA ALA A 580 -29.45 -17.40 33.84
C ALA A 580 -29.50 -18.84 33.26
N LYS A 581 -30.22 -19.00 32.14
CA LYS A 581 -30.33 -20.27 31.45
C LYS A 581 -29.05 -20.56 30.67
N ASN A 582 -28.39 -21.70 30.92
CA ASN A 582 -27.33 -22.18 30.08
C ASN A 582 -27.87 -22.56 28.70
N ILE A 583 -27.31 -21.96 27.64
CA ILE A 583 -27.74 -22.15 26.25
C ILE A 583 -26.55 -22.59 25.36
N SER A 584 -25.50 -23.11 25.95
CA SER A 584 -24.29 -23.54 25.23
C SER A 584 -24.56 -24.63 24.20
N GLU A 585 -25.58 -25.45 24.42
CA GLU A 585 -26.05 -26.52 23.50
C GLU A 585 -26.40 -26.01 22.10
N PHE A 586 -26.78 -24.72 21.97
CA PHE A 586 -27.09 -24.09 20.69
C PHE A 586 -25.81 -23.67 19.91
N GLY A 587 -24.61 -23.78 20.51
CA GLY A 587 -23.36 -23.41 19.89
C GLY A 587 -23.17 -21.90 19.64
N GLY A 588 -24.21 -21.06 19.84
CA GLY A 588 -24.16 -19.62 19.63
C GLY A 588 -25.53 -18.92 19.77
N TRP A 589 -25.46 -17.58 19.88
CA TRP A 589 -26.62 -16.75 20.17
C TRP A 589 -27.69 -16.76 19.08
N ARG A 590 -27.32 -16.78 17.80
CA ARG A 590 -28.27 -16.77 16.67
C ARG A 590 -29.18 -18.00 16.71
N ALA A 591 -28.62 -19.19 16.90
CA ALA A 591 -29.36 -20.43 16.94
C ALA A 591 -30.34 -20.46 18.13
N TYR A 592 -29.92 -19.92 19.28
CA TYR A 592 -30.84 -19.79 20.44
C TYR A 592 -32.00 -18.84 20.14
N ILE A 593 -31.76 -17.64 19.60
CA ILE A 593 -32.83 -16.69 19.25
C ILE A 593 -33.81 -17.29 18.23
N GLN A 594 -33.32 -18.00 17.22
CA GLN A 594 -34.15 -18.69 16.23
C GLN A 594 -35.01 -19.76 16.88
N SER A 595 -34.53 -20.50 17.88
CA SER A 595 -35.31 -21.50 18.61
C SER A 595 -36.48 -20.88 19.38
N LEU A 596 -36.29 -19.67 19.95
CA LEU A 596 -37.39 -18.95 20.63
C LEU A 596 -38.49 -18.53 19.65
N GLN A 597 -38.11 -18.04 18.47
CA GLN A 597 -39.07 -17.63 17.42
C GLN A 597 -39.88 -18.82 16.89
N ALA A 598 -39.23 -19.97 16.67
CA ALA A 598 -39.90 -21.20 16.25
C ALA A 598 -40.89 -21.74 17.28
N THR A 599 -40.62 -21.53 18.57
CA THR A 599 -41.53 -21.94 19.66
C THR A 599 -42.76 -21.03 19.74
N THR A 600 -42.58 -19.72 19.53
CA THR A 600 -43.68 -18.74 19.53
C THR A 600 -44.60 -18.92 18.31
N ALA A 601 -44.06 -19.29 17.13
CA ALA A 601 -44.84 -19.56 15.93
C ALA A 601 -45.68 -20.88 16.00
N LYS A 602 -45.33 -21.80 16.91
CA LYS A 602 -46.11 -23.04 17.14
C LYS A 602 -47.18 -22.88 18.22
N SER A 603 -47.19 -21.79 18.97
CA SER A 603 -48.16 -21.50 20.04
C SER A 603 -49.25 -20.48 19.64
N ASN A 604 -49.17 -19.94 18.44
CA ASN A 604 -50.24 -19.18 17.77
C ASN A 604 -50.82 -20.02 16.63
#